data_641d8280ada5dc34320aecd6937f97e9
#
_entry.id   641d8280ada5dc34320aecd6937f97e9
#
_cell.length_a   1.000
_cell.length_b   1.000
_cell.length_c   1.000
_cell.angle_alpha   90.00
_cell.angle_beta   90.00
_cell.angle_gamma   90.00
#
_symmetry.space_group_name_H-M   'P 1'
#
loop_
_entity.id
_entity.type
_entity.pdbx_description
1 polymer ?
#
loop_
_entity_poly.entity_id
_entity_poly.type
_entity_poly.pdbx_seq_one_letter_code
_entity_poly.pdbx_strand_id
1 'polypeptide(L)'
;MDRKIARFNERIVIQKNEVVTDKYGNHKNIWTDFYTCFTYASTYQYDKENEAATTTEERTINFEVRYCGELKDLDSTHFRVAFHGDSYDIQTVDFMNYQKKTIRIVCKLQKKGGA
;
A
#
# COMPACT_ATOMS: atom_id res chain seq x y z
N MET A 1 23.73 -7.64 10.67
CA MET A 1 23.60 -6.34 10.07
C MET A 1 22.15 -5.94 9.93
N ASP A 2 21.74 -5.03 10.69
CA ASP A 2 20.34 -4.72 10.73
C ASP A 2 19.96 -3.43 10.08
N ARG A 3 20.54 -3.21 8.93
CA ARG A 3 20.24 -2.00 8.22
C ARG A 3 18.77 -1.88 7.90
N LYS A 4 18.13 -3.01 7.61
CA LYS A 4 16.73 -2.93 7.26
C LYS A 4 15.88 -2.40 8.39
N ILE A 5 16.20 -2.80 9.60
CA ILE A 5 15.43 -2.32 10.73
C ILE A 5 15.59 -0.82 10.88
N ALA A 6 16.81 -0.33 10.70
CA ALA A 6 17.04 1.10 10.81
C ALA A 6 16.32 1.88 9.71
N ARG A 7 16.00 1.23 8.60
CA ARG A 7 15.35 1.90 7.50
C ARG A 7 13.84 1.89 7.60
N PHE A 8 13.29 1.14 8.54
CA PHE A 8 11.84 1.08 8.71
C PHE A 8 11.42 2.24 9.58
N ASN A 9 11.45 3.42 9.00
CA ASN A 9 11.19 4.63 9.77
C ASN A 9 10.01 5.44 9.28
N GLU A 10 9.28 4.96 8.30
CA GLU A 10 8.06 5.60 7.89
C GLU A 10 6.88 4.80 8.41
N ARG A 11 5.74 5.47 8.51
CA ARG A 11 4.57 4.79 9.03
C ARG A 11 3.49 4.75 7.98
N ILE A 12 2.87 3.59 7.84
CA ILE A 12 1.74 3.44 6.95
C ILE A 12 0.58 2.83 7.70
N VAL A 13 -0.61 3.05 7.17
CA VAL A 13 -1.81 2.41 7.67
C VAL A 13 -2.35 1.56 6.53
N ILE A 14 -2.51 0.28 6.82
CA ILE A 14 -3.12 -0.62 5.86
C ILE A 14 -4.60 -0.62 6.15
N GLN A 15 -5.40 -0.30 5.13
CA GLN A 15 -6.84 -0.20 5.27
C GLN A 15 -7.50 -1.34 4.56
N LYS A 16 -8.61 -1.78 5.10
CA LYS A 16 -9.35 -2.89 4.54
C LYS A 16 -10.70 -2.40 4.04
N ASN A 17 -11.09 -2.91 2.89
CA ASN A 17 -12.36 -2.59 2.28
C ASN A 17 -13.41 -3.53 2.81
N GLU A 18 -14.48 -2.97 3.37
CA GLU A 18 -15.57 -3.78 3.87
C GLU A 18 -16.86 -3.35 3.24
N VAL A 19 -17.70 -4.31 2.94
CA VAL A 19 -19.00 -4.03 2.38
C VAL A 19 -20.02 -3.97 3.52
N VAL A 20 -20.69 -2.83 3.59
CA VAL A 20 -21.69 -2.60 4.63
C VAL A 20 -23.02 -2.44 3.96
N THR A 21 -24.03 -3.07 4.52
CA THR A 21 -25.38 -2.99 3.98
C THR A 21 -26.20 -2.04 4.86
N ASP A 22 -26.78 -1.01 4.26
CA ASP A 22 -27.57 -0.09 5.04
C ASP A 22 -28.98 -0.65 5.23
N LYS A 23 -29.82 0.11 5.90
CA LYS A 23 -31.14 -0.40 6.24
C LYS A 23 -32.05 -0.51 5.05
N TYR A 24 -31.66 0.04 3.92
CA TYR A 24 -32.45 -0.07 2.70
C TYR A 24 -31.92 -1.16 1.79
N GLY A 25 -30.95 -1.93 2.25
CA GLY A 25 -30.40 -3.01 1.44
C GLY A 25 -29.31 -2.57 0.50
N ASN A 26 -28.90 -1.34 0.53
CA ASN A 26 -27.82 -0.88 -0.35
C ASN A 26 -26.47 -1.29 0.19
N HIS A 27 -25.59 -1.68 -0.73
CA HIS A 27 -24.25 -2.06 -0.34
C HIS A 27 -23.31 -0.88 -0.53
N LYS A 28 -22.43 -0.70 0.44
CA LYS A 28 -21.51 0.40 0.44
C LYS A 28 -20.13 -0.12 0.80
N ASN A 29 -19.13 0.34 0.07
CA ASN A 29 -17.76 -0.04 0.37
C ASN A 29 -17.18 0.99 1.32
N ILE A 30 -16.68 0.52 2.44
CA ILE A 30 -16.08 1.40 3.45
C ILE A 30 -14.67 0.92 3.73
N TRP A 31 -13.73 1.87 3.72
CA TRP A 31 -12.35 1.58 4.05
C TRP A 31 -12.11 1.88 5.51
N THR A 32 -11.62 0.90 6.24
CA THR A 32 -11.34 1.08 7.66
C THR A 32 -9.88 0.75 7.92
N ASP A 33 -9.33 1.39 8.93
CA ASP A 33 -7.96 1.12 9.33
C ASP A 33 -7.86 -0.30 9.83
N PHE A 34 -6.94 -1.05 9.26
CA PHE A 34 -6.78 -2.45 9.59
C PHE A 34 -5.52 -2.69 10.40
N TYR A 35 -4.41 -2.09 9.99
CA TYR A 35 -3.14 -2.34 10.65
C TYR A 35 -2.20 -1.18 10.40
N THR A 36 -1.55 -0.71 11.45
CA THR A 36 -0.59 0.37 11.35
C THR A 36 0.78 -0.19 11.64
N CYS A 37 1.76 0.12 10.81
CA CYS A 37 3.09 -0.39 11.04
C CYS A 37 4.13 0.54 10.42
N PHE A 38 5.37 0.29 10.80
CA PHE A 38 6.49 1.00 10.19
C PHE A 38 6.91 0.31 8.93
N THR A 39 7.44 1.07 8.01
CA THR A 39 7.80 0.56 6.71
C THR A 39 9.06 1.24 6.21
N TYR A 40 9.73 0.59 5.29
CA TYR A 40 10.75 1.22 4.47
C TYR A 40 10.10 1.53 3.13
N ALA A 41 10.01 2.79 2.81
CA ALA A 41 9.36 3.22 1.57
C ALA A 41 10.42 3.64 0.57
N SER A 42 10.34 3.08 -0.63
CA SER A 42 11.26 3.46 -1.68
C SER A 42 10.46 3.72 -2.95
N THR A 43 10.82 4.78 -3.63
CA THR A 43 10.12 5.12 -4.85
C THR A 43 10.64 4.25 -5.97
N TYR A 44 9.73 3.97 -6.88
CA TYR A 44 10.09 3.21 -8.06
C TYR A 44 10.81 4.14 -9.03
N GLN A 45 11.95 3.68 -9.55
CA GLN A 45 12.70 4.49 -10.47
C GLN A 45 12.35 4.10 -11.89
N TYR A 46 12.12 5.09 -12.72
CA TYR A 46 11.84 4.80 -14.09
C TYR A 46 12.62 5.76 -14.97
N ASP A 47 12.57 5.51 -16.25
CA ASP A 47 13.36 6.24 -17.20
C ASP A 47 13.04 7.71 -17.21
N LYS A 48 14.06 8.50 -17.12
CA LYS A 48 13.87 9.92 -17.17
C LYS A 48 13.40 10.39 -18.51
N GLU A 49 13.63 9.62 -19.50
CA GLU A 49 13.25 10.01 -20.82
C GLU A 49 11.77 10.21 -20.96
N ASN A 50 11.02 9.54 -20.11
CA ASN A 50 9.58 9.66 -20.20
C ASN A 50 9.02 10.78 -19.41
N GLU A 51 9.83 11.44 -18.65
CA GLU A 51 9.30 12.45 -17.75
C GLU A 51 8.74 13.62 -18.48
N ALA A 52 9.39 14.01 -19.53
CA ALA A 52 8.96 15.20 -20.22
C ALA A 52 7.60 15.03 -20.83
N ALA A 53 7.23 13.84 -21.17
CA ALA A 53 5.95 13.62 -21.81
C ALA A 53 4.82 13.39 -20.84
N THR A 54 5.12 13.27 -19.59
CA THR A 54 4.12 12.89 -18.60
C THR A 54 3.61 14.12 -17.88
N THR A 55 2.34 14.37 -18.01
CA THR A 55 1.75 15.47 -17.27
C THR A 55 0.99 14.96 -16.06
N THR A 56 0.69 13.69 -15.98
CA THR A 56 -0.01 13.15 -14.83
C THR A 56 1.00 12.62 -13.86
N GLU A 57 0.66 12.80 -12.62
CA GLU A 57 1.53 12.35 -11.58
C GLU A 57 1.25 10.89 -11.30
N GLU A 58 2.20 10.05 -11.63
CA GLU A 58 2.08 8.64 -11.32
C GLU A 58 3.22 8.27 -10.39
N ARG A 59 2.86 7.89 -9.20
CA ARG A 59 3.86 7.57 -8.20
C ARG A 59 3.69 6.13 -7.78
N THR A 60 4.75 5.37 -7.90
CA THR A 60 4.77 3.99 -7.45
C THR A 60 5.75 3.90 -6.31
N ILE A 61 5.30 3.32 -5.21
CA ILE A 61 6.13 3.18 -4.03
C ILE A 61 6.14 1.72 -3.62
N ASN A 62 7.33 1.23 -3.29
CA ASN A 62 7.49 -0.09 -2.71
C ASN A 62 7.56 0.09 -1.21
N PHE A 63 6.65 -0.55 -0.50
CA PHE A 63 6.66 -0.54 0.96
C PHE A 63 7.13 -1.89 1.44
N GLU A 64 8.19 -1.91 2.21
CA GLU A 64 8.66 -3.14 2.80
C GLU A 64 8.32 -3.10 4.28
N VAL A 65 7.59 -4.10 4.76
CA VAL A 65 7.15 -4.15 6.15
C VAL A 65 7.54 -5.47 6.74
N ARG A 66 7.58 -5.51 8.06
CA ARG A 66 7.88 -6.76 8.74
C ARG A 66 6.66 -7.66 8.67
N TYR A 67 6.92 -8.93 8.51
CA TYR A 67 5.84 -9.90 8.45
C TYR A 67 5.18 -10.03 9.82
N CYS A 68 3.87 -10.12 9.82
CA CYS A 68 3.14 -10.50 11.02
C CYS A 68 1.88 -11.23 10.58
N GLY A 69 1.28 -11.91 11.53
CA GLY A 69 0.10 -12.73 11.20
C GLY A 69 -1.05 -11.94 10.65
N GLU A 70 -1.20 -10.69 11.08
CA GLU A 70 -2.29 -9.87 10.58
C GLU A 70 -2.18 -9.58 9.11
N LEU A 71 -0.99 -9.68 8.55
CA LEU A 71 -0.77 -9.34 7.16
C LEU A 71 -0.73 -10.54 6.24
N LYS A 72 -1.02 -11.71 6.75
CA LYS A 72 -0.89 -12.92 5.94
C LYS A 72 -1.87 -12.96 4.77
N ASP A 73 -2.96 -12.23 4.87
CA ASP A 73 -3.98 -12.27 3.83
C ASP A 73 -4.02 -11.03 2.96
N LEU A 74 -2.99 -10.23 3.00
CA LEU A 74 -2.95 -9.04 2.16
C LEU A 74 -3.11 -9.39 0.70
N ASP A 75 -3.87 -8.57 -0.01
CA ASP A 75 -4.01 -8.74 -1.45
C ASP A 75 -4.25 -7.38 -2.07
N SER A 76 -4.38 -7.34 -3.38
CA SER A 76 -4.53 -6.08 -4.09
C SER A 76 -5.98 -5.65 -4.23
N THR A 77 -6.90 -6.47 -3.79
CA THR A 77 -8.32 -6.20 -4.01
C THR A 77 -8.99 -5.63 -2.76
N HIS A 78 -8.66 -6.18 -1.61
CA HIS A 78 -9.37 -5.85 -0.38
C HIS A 78 -8.63 -4.88 0.52
N PHE A 79 -7.42 -4.50 0.14
CA PHE A 79 -6.59 -3.66 0.99
C PHE A 79 -5.98 -2.53 0.19
N ARG A 80 -5.66 -1.47 0.89
CA ARG A 80 -4.91 -0.36 0.30
C ARG A 80 -4.03 0.23 1.39
N VAL A 81 -3.11 1.10 0.99
CA VAL A 81 -2.16 1.70 1.92
C VAL A 81 -2.39 3.19 1.99
N ALA A 82 -2.44 3.70 3.21
CA ALA A 82 -2.50 5.14 3.44
C ALA A 82 -1.12 5.59 3.89
N PHE A 83 -0.56 6.56 3.21
CA PHE A 83 0.81 7.02 3.46
C PHE A 83 0.87 8.51 3.22
N HIS A 84 1.31 9.27 4.24
CA HIS A 84 1.46 10.72 4.13
C HIS A 84 0.20 11.41 3.61
N GLY A 85 -0.95 10.92 4.05
CA GLY A 85 -2.20 11.57 3.68
C GLY A 85 -2.78 11.15 2.35
N ASP A 86 -2.08 10.30 1.62
CA ASP A 86 -2.55 9.82 0.32
C ASP A 86 -2.90 8.36 0.39
N SER A 87 -3.76 7.92 -0.51
CA SER A 87 -4.14 6.53 -0.61
C SER A 87 -3.44 5.89 -1.79
N TYR A 88 -2.95 4.69 -1.59
CA TYR A 88 -2.21 3.96 -2.62
C TYR A 88 -2.87 2.62 -2.84
N ASP A 89 -3.11 2.31 -4.11
CA ASP A 89 -3.65 1.00 -4.48
C ASP A 89 -2.53 -0.03 -4.49
N ILE A 90 -2.80 -1.18 -3.92
CA ILE A 90 -1.82 -2.25 -3.92
C ILE A 90 -1.82 -2.93 -5.27
N GLN A 91 -0.67 -2.95 -5.91
CA GLN A 91 -0.52 -3.62 -7.19
C GLN A 91 -0.09 -5.07 -6.99
N THR A 92 0.83 -5.28 -6.09
CA THR A 92 1.40 -6.61 -5.87
C THR A 92 1.80 -6.75 -4.42
N VAL A 93 1.59 -7.93 -3.88
CA VAL A 93 2.07 -8.27 -2.55
C VAL A 93 3.06 -9.41 -2.71
N ASP A 94 4.30 -9.17 -2.33
CA ASP A 94 5.34 -10.16 -2.45
C ASP A 94 5.71 -10.63 -1.05
N PHE A 95 5.40 -11.88 -0.75
CA PHE A 95 5.66 -12.42 0.58
C PHE A 95 7.09 -12.93 0.74
N MET A 96 7.94 -12.62 -0.22
CA MET A 96 9.38 -12.88 -0.12
C MET A 96 9.64 -14.35 0.17
N ASN A 97 9.10 -15.21 -0.68
CA ASN A 97 9.27 -16.66 -0.59
C ASN A 97 8.71 -17.24 0.71
N TYR A 98 7.78 -16.51 1.32
CA TYR A 98 7.11 -17.00 2.52
C TYR A 98 8.06 -17.30 3.66
N GLN A 99 9.12 -16.53 3.76
CA GLN A 99 10.08 -16.71 4.84
C GLN A 99 9.61 -16.11 6.14
N LYS A 100 8.48 -15.37 6.09
CA LYS A 100 7.89 -14.78 7.28
C LYS A 100 8.82 -13.78 7.96
N LYS A 101 9.56 -13.06 7.15
CA LYS A 101 10.44 -12.01 7.67
C LYS A 101 9.96 -10.65 7.25
N THR A 102 9.77 -10.44 5.96
CA THR A 102 9.30 -9.17 5.44
C THR A 102 8.31 -9.43 4.31
N ILE A 103 7.53 -8.40 4.03
CA ILE A 103 6.60 -8.40 2.91
C ILE A 103 6.86 -7.14 2.11
N ARG A 104 6.91 -7.26 0.80
CA ARG A 104 7.05 -6.10 -0.07
C ARG A 104 5.70 -5.81 -0.72
N ILE A 105 5.22 -4.60 -0.54
CA ILE A 105 3.94 -4.19 -1.10
C ILE A 105 4.21 -3.12 -2.13
N VAL A 106 3.90 -3.42 -3.39
CA VAL A 106 4.09 -2.46 -4.48
C VAL A 106 2.79 -1.73 -4.68
N CYS A 107 2.82 -0.42 -4.52
CA CYS A 107 1.62 0.39 -4.53
C CYS A 107 1.72 1.52 -5.52
N LYS A 108 0.57 1.94 -6.02
CA LYS A 108 0.49 3.04 -6.94
C LYS A 108 -0.45 4.09 -6.37
N LEU A 109 -0.06 5.34 -6.50
CA LEU A 109 -0.84 6.44 -5.97
C LEU A 109 -2.22 6.47 -6.60
N GLN A 110 -3.25 6.55 -5.77
CA GLN A 110 -4.59 6.66 -6.25
C GLN A 110 -4.81 8.07 -6.77
N LYS A 111 -5.41 8.17 -7.94
CA LYS A 111 -5.68 9.49 -8.46
C LYS A 111 -6.81 10.10 -7.69
N LYS A 112 -6.52 11.26 -7.17
CA LYS A 112 -7.52 11.94 -6.47
C LYS A 112 -8.55 12.46 -7.36
N GLY A 113 -9.58 12.55 -6.84
CA GLY A 113 -10.45 13.27 -7.56
C GLY A 113 -11.04 12.59 -8.60
N GLY A 114 -10.67 11.56 -8.70
CA GLY A 114 -11.19 10.88 -9.71
C GLY A 114 -12.00 11.92 -10.14
N ALA A 115 -11.49 12.60 -9.68
CA ALA A 115 -12.13 13.67 -10.04
C ALA A 115 -12.76 13.72 -10.82
#